data_68f4340f4e6336746cab37c3affb9ddd
#
_entry.id   68f4340f4e6336746cab37c3affb9ddd
#
_cell.length_a   1.000
_cell.length_b   1.000
_cell.length_c   1.000
_cell.angle_alpha   90.00
_cell.angle_beta   90.00
_cell.angle_gamma   90.00
#
_symmetry.space_group_name_H-M   'P 1'
#
loop_
_entity.id
_entity.type
_entity.pdbx_description
1 polymer ?
#
loop_
_entity_poly.entity_id
_entity_poly.type
_entity_poly.pdbx_seq_one_letter_code
_entity_poly.pdbx_strand_id
1 'polypeptide(L)'
;MGKLTRYQLTVFEVVDSPVTVKRGLRSTVDPSSNAPYGKVFSRTDQNDVVAMVNRLPQPPAAEVYQLWLTSDGQTTLAGPLEVDKDGFAYLVYRDSRRGPTYQQAIVTLQPLGGATPSTNVVLIWQGSR
;
A
#
# COMPACT_ATOMS: atom_id res chain seq x y z
N MET A 1 4.02 -28.78 -7.17
CA MET A 1 3.59 -27.40 -6.88
C MET A 1 3.03 -27.31 -5.48
N GLY A 2 3.48 -26.34 -4.72
CA GLY A 2 2.96 -26.08 -3.39
C GLY A 2 1.58 -25.47 -3.43
N LYS A 3 0.87 -25.58 -2.33
CA LYS A 3 -0.42 -24.90 -2.16
C LYS A 3 -0.17 -23.40 -1.99
N LEU A 4 -1.07 -22.60 -2.56
CA LEU A 4 -1.03 -21.16 -2.33
C LEU A 4 -1.33 -20.89 -0.85
N THR A 5 -0.62 -19.94 -0.26
CA THR A 5 -0.93 -19.48 1.08
C THR A 5 -2.25 -18.71 1.06
N ARG A 6 -2.91 -18.60 2.22
CA ARG A 6 -4.11 -17.78 2.36
C ARG A 6 -3.85 -16.34 1.92
N TYR A 7 -2.67 -15.82 2.21
CA TYR A 7 -2.25 -14.49 1.83
C TYR A 7 -2.20 -14.31 0.31
N GLN A 8 -1.60 -15.28 -0.39
CA GLN A 8 -1.52 -15.28 -1.85
C GLN A 8 -2.90 -15.39 -2.50
N LEU A 9 -3.79 -16.20 -1.94
CA LEU A 9 -5.16 -16.31 -2.44
C LEU A 9 -5.91 -14.99 -2.32
N THR A 10 -5.75 -14.27 -1.20
CA THR A 10 -6.36 -12.94 -1.04
C THR A 10 -5.85 -11.98 -2.08
N VAL A 11 -4.54 -11.99 -2.38
CA VAL A 11 -3.98 -11.12 -3.42
C VAL A 11 -4.64 -11.40 -4.77
N PHE A 12 -4.75 -12.67 -5.18
CA PHE A 12 -5.40 -13.01 -6.44
C PHE A 12 -6.86 -12.58 -6.47
N GLU A 13 -7.60 -12.83 -5.40
CA GLU A 13 -9.03 -12.48 -5.32
C GLU A 13 -9.24 -10.98 -5.47
N VAL A 14 -8.40 -10.17 -4.85
CA VAL A 14 -8.54 -8.71 -4.90
C VAL A 14 -8.06 -8.16 -6.24
N VAL A 15 -6.88 -8.58 -6.72
CA VAL A 15 -6.26 -7.96 -7.90
C VAL A 15 -6.99 -8.33 -9.18
N ASP A 16 -7.45 -9.57 -9.33
CA ASP A 16 -8.04 -10.08 -10.56
C ASP A 16 -9.55 -9.93 -10.65
N SER A 17 -10.20 -9.41 -9.62
CA SER A 17 -11.64 -9.29 -9.60
C SER A 17 -12.14 -8.17 -10.53
N PRO A 18 -13.26 -8.35 -11.24
CA PRO A 18 -13.85 -7.28 -12.05
C PRO A 18 -14.42 -6.12 -11.24
N VAL A 19 -14.63 -6.30 -9.92
CA VAL A 19 -15.11 -5.24 -9.03
C VAL A 19 -13.98 -4.56 -8.27
N THR A 20 -12.73 -4.78 -8.70
CA THR A 20 -11.56 -4.18 -8.06
C THR A 20 -11.40 -2.72 -8.47
N VAL A 21 -11.18 -1.87 -7.48
CA VAL A 21 -10.79 -0.48 -7.66
C VAL A 21 -9.28 -0.39 -7.54
N LYS A 22 -8.64 0.26 -8.51
CA LYS A 22 -7.17 0.41 -8.57
C LYS A 22 -6.80 1.87 -8.34
N ARG A 23 -5.77 2.09 -7.50
CA ARG A 23 -5.25 3.43 -7.19
C ARG A 23 -3.75 3.42 -7.39
N GLY A 24 -3.26 4.23 -8.31
CA GLY A 24 -1.83 4.28 -8.63
C GLY A 24 -1.05 5.12 -7.64
N LEU A 25 -0.03 4.54 -7.02
CA LEU A 25 0.93 5.25 -6.16
C LEU A 25 2.08 5.76 -7.02
N ARG A 26 2.47 7.01 -6.81
CA ARG A 26 3.58 7.63 -7.53
C ARG A 26 4.60 8.21 -6.56
N SER A 27 5.85 8.33 -7.02
CA SER A 27 6.90 8.97 -6.24
C SER A 27 6.60 10.45 -6.02
N THR A 28 6.88 10.92 -4.81
CA THR A 28 6.72 12.33 -4.46
C THR A 28 7.93 13.19 -4.84
N VAL A 29 9.10 12.57 -5.01
CA VAL A 29 10.36 13.30 -5.13
C VAL A 29 11.13 12.99 -6.41
N ASP A 30 10.84 11.89 -7.07
CA ASP A 30 11.59 11.43 -8.24
C ASP A 30 10.64 11.12 -9.39
N PRO A 31 10.54 12.00 -10.40
CA PRO A 31 9.68 11.74 -11.56
C PRO A 31 10.30 10.85 -12.62
N SER A 32 11.51 10.32 -12.38
CA SER A 32 12.21 9.50 -13.38
C SER A 32 11.50 8.16 -13.60
N SER A 33 11.82 7.49 -14.72
CA SER A 33 11.26 6.18 -15.03
C SER A 33 11.75 5.09 -14.06
N ASN A 34 12.78 5.35 -13.26
CA ASN A 34 13.31 4.42 -12.27
C ASN A 34 12.77 4.68 -10.86
N ALA A 35 11.85 5.63 -10.72
CA ALA A 35 11.27 5.97 -9.44
C ALA A 35 10.42 4.83 -8.87
N PRO A 36 10.30 4.73 -7.56
CA PRO A 36 9.34 3.82 -6.95
C PRO A 36 7.91 4.12 -7.44
N TYR A 37 7.12 3.07 -7.56
CA TYR A 37 5.72 3.18 -7.93
C TYR A 37 4.95 1.99 -7.36
N GLY A 38 3.64 2.09 -7.36
CA GLY A 38 2.83 0.98 -6.89
C GLY A 38 1.36 1.18 -7.14
N LYS A 39 0.56 0.29 -6.60
CA LYS A 39 -0.88 0.34 -6.69
C LYS A 39 -1.51 -0.16 -5.40
N VAL A 40 -2.65 0.42 -5.08
CA VAL A 40 -3.52 -0.05 -4.00
C VAL A 40 -4.80 -0.56 -4.63
N PHE A 41 -5.14 -1.81 -4.36
CA PHE A 41 -6.32 -2.47 -4.90
C PHE A 41 -7.31 -2.73 -3.77
N SER A 42 -8.58 -2.51 -4.03
CA SER A 42 -9.64 -2.92 -3.12
C SER A 42 -10.85 -3.39 -3.93
N ARG A 43 -11.66 -4.25 -3.34
CA ARG A 43 -12.91 -4.68 -3.96
C ARG A 43 -14.08 -3.95 -3.33
N THR A 44 -15.10 -3.66 -4.14
CA THR A 44 -16.31 -3.01 -3.65
C THR A 44 -17.20 -3.94 -2.82
N ASP A 45 -16.92 -5.25 -2.84
CA ASP A 45 -17.73 -6.28 -2.16
C ASP A 45 -16.97 -6.99 -1.03
N GLN A 46 -15.78 -6.52 -0.67
CA GLN A 46 -14.96 -7.14 0.37
C GLN A 46 -14.28 -6.09 1.25
N ASN A 47 -13.63 -6.59 2.31
CA ASN A 47 -12.88 -5.77 3.24
C ASN A 47 -11.38 -5.74 2.94
N ASP A 48 -10.89 -6.64 2.10
CA ASP A 48 -9.45 -6.78 1.88
C ASP A 48 -8.94 -5.72 0.92
N VAL A 49 -7.78 -5.16 1.27
CA VAL A 49 -7.05 -4.17 0.47
C VAL A 49 -5.65 -4.72 0.24
N VAL A 50 -5.18 -4.66 -0.99
CA VAL A 50 -3.84 -5.11 -1.35
C VAL A 50 -3.04 -3.93 -1.86
N ALA A 51 -1.86 -3.71 -1.29
CA ALA A 51 -0.90 -2.74 -1.79
C ALA A 51 0.30 -3.48 -2.38
N MET A 52 0.72 -3.08 -3.57
CA MET A 52 1.88 -3.65 -4.26
C MET A 52 2.76 -2.49 -4.70
N VAL A 53 4.04 -2.52 -4.33
CA VAL A 53 4.99 -1.45 -4.61
C VAL A 53 6.25 -2.02 -5.22
N ASN A 54 6.81 -1.31 -6.19
CA ASN A 54 8.00 -1.70 -6.92
C ASN A 54 9.09 -0.64 -6.77
N ARG A 55 10.35 -1.08 -6.87
CA ARG A 55 11.53 -0.21 -6.89
C ARG A 55 11.73 0.61 -5.62
N LEU A 56 11.27 0.08 -4.48
CA LEU A 56 11.59 0.71 -3.21
C LEU A 56 13.04 0.39 -2.82
N PRO A 57 13.84 1.41 -2.47
CA PRO A 57 15.16 1.16 -1.88
C PRO A 57 15.02 0.43 -0.54
N GLN A 58 16.05 -0.32 -0.16
CA GLN A 58 16.09 -0.90 1.18
C GLN A 58 16.06 0.22 2.22
N PRO A 59 15.23 0.10 3.25
CA PRO A 59 15.17 1.17 4.25
C PRO A 59 16.44 1.19 5.11
N PRO A 60 16.84 2.36 5.63
CA PRO A 60 17.92 2.44 6.61
C PRO A 60 17.62 1.59 7.85
N ALA A 61 18.66 1.25 8.61
CA ALA A 61 18.51 0.52 9.86
C ALA A 61 17.53 1.24 10.80
N ALA A 62 16.68 0.49 11.47
CA ALA A 62 15.66 0.97 12.42
C ALA A 62 14.54 1.79 11.78
N GLU A 63 14.47 1.86 10.45
CA GLU A 63 13.36 2.49 9.75
C GLU A 63 12.57 1.47 8.94
N VAL A 64 11.32 1.82 8.62
CA VAL A 64 10.39 0.95 7.89
C VAL A 64 9.49 1.81 7.01
N TYR A 65 9.08 1.23 5.88
CA TYR A 65 8.02 1.84 5.07
C TYR A 65 6.68 1.47 5.67
N GLN A 66 5.79 2.45 5.80
CA GLN A 66 4.44 2.27 6.34
C GLN A 66 3.42 2.77 5.34
N LEU A 67 2.37 1.98 5.13
CA LEU A 67 1.23 2.38 4.31
C LEU A 67 0.14 2.97 5.20
N TRP A 68 -0.33 4.15 4.84
CA TRP A 68 -1.41 4.85 5.53
C TRP A 68 -2.54 5.10 4.55
N LEU A 69 -3.76 4.85 4.99
CA LEU A 69 -4.96 5.03 4.18
C LEU A 69 -5.87 6.06 4.86
N THR A 70 -6.35 7.02 4.08
CA THR A 70 -7.25 8.06 4.59
C THR A 70 -8.65 7.84 4.03
N SER A 71 -9.63 7.80 4.92
CA SER A 71 -11.04 7.66 4.58
C SER A 71 -11.85 8.54 5.54
N ASP A 72 -12.76 9.33 4.98
CA ASP A 72 -13.63 10.21 5.75
C ASP A 72 -12.86 11.13 6.70
N GLY A 73 -11.72 11.65 6.23
CA GLY A 73 -10.89 12.55 7.01
C GLY A 73 -10.01 11.89 8.07
N GLN A 74 -10.07 10.56 8.19
CA GLN A 74 -9.26 9.82 9.15
C GLN A 74 -8.18 9.02 8.45
N THR A 75 -6.94 9.15 8.94
CA THR A 75 -5.79 8.40 8.44
C THR A 75 -5.50 7.24 9.37
N THR A 76 -5.46 6.04 8.79
CA THR A 76 -5.24 4.81 9.52
C THR A 76 -4.00 4.11 9.01
N LEU A 77 -3.20 3.56 9.91
CA LEU A 77 -2.06 2.73 9.54
C LEU A 77 -2.57 1.40 9.02
N ALA A 78 -2.26 1.10 7.74
CA ALA A 78 -2.57 -0.20 7.17
C ALA A 78 -1.52 -1.24 7.55
N GLY A 79 -0.25 -0.87 7.55
CA GLY A 79 0.81 -1.75 7.98
C GLY A 79 2.15 -1.47 7.31
N PRO A 80 3.17 -2.25 7.68
CA PRO A 80 4.50 -2.10 7.11
C PRO A 80 4.58 -2.73 5.73
N LEU A 81 5.43 -2.14 4.88
CA LEU A 81 5.81 -2.69 3.59
C LEU A 81 7.24 -3.22 3.71
N GLU A 82 7.39 -4.53 3.72
CA GLU A 82 8.70 -5.18 3.80
C GLU A 82 9.26 -5.34 2.39
N VAL A 83 10.40 -4.70 2.13
CA VAL A 83 11.01 -4.66 0.81
C VAL A 83 11.91 -5.88 0.64
N ASP A 84 11.68 -6.65 -0.44
CA ASP A 84 12.55 -7.77 -0.76
C ASP A 84 13.83 -7.29 -1.48
N LYS A 85 14.69 -8.23 -1.85
CA LYS A 85 15.97 -7.92 -2.51
C LYS A 85 15.81 -7.22 -3.86
N ASP A 86 14.64 -7.34 -4.49
CA ASP A 86 14.36 -6.77 -5.81
C ASP A 86 13.62 -5.42 -5.73
N GLY A 87 13.41 -4.91 -4.52
CA GLY A 87 12.70 -3.65 -4.33
C GLY A 87 11.20 -3.77 -4.35
N PHE A 88 10.68 -5.00 -4.31
CA PHE A 88 9.25 -5.26 -4.32
C PHE A 88 8.73 -5.46 -2.90
N ALA A 89 7.56 -4.90 -2.63
CA ALA A 89 6.85 -5.10 -1.36
C ALA A 89 5.36 -5.21 -1.62
N TYR A 90 4.67 -5.99 -0.80
CA TYR A 90 3.22 -6.00 -0.83
C TYR A 90 2.66 -6.17 0.58
N LEU A 91 1.42 -5.74 0.74
CA LEU A 91 0.73 -5.79 2.03
C LEU A 91 -0.73 -6.10 1.77
N VAL A 92 -1.29 -7.02 2.55
CA VAL A 92 -2.73 -7.24 2.60
C VAL A 92 -3.25 -6.64 3.91
N TYR A 93 -4.19 -5.71 3.76
CA TYR A 93 -4.82 -5.04 4.89
C TYR A 93 -6.32 -5.35 4.88
N ARG A 94 -6.88 -5.68 6.04
CA ARG A 94 -8.30 -5.91 6.17
C ARG A 94 -8.96 -4.71 6.83
N ASP A 95 -9.76 -3.97 6.06
CA ASP A 95 -10.51 -2.84 6.58
C ASP A 95 -11.69 -3.36 7.41
N SER A 96 -12.10 -2.60 8.41
CA SER A 96 -13.28 -2.91 9.21
C SER A 96 -14.58 -2.74 8.41
N ARG A 97 -14.52 -2.01 7.30
CA ARG A 97 -15.68 -1.72 6.44
C ARG A 97 -15.62 -2.57 5.18
N ARG A 98 -16.78 -2.95 4.69
CA ARG A 98 -16.91 -3.64 3.41
C ARG A 98 -16.91 -2.60 2.29
N GLY A 99 -16.14 -2.88 1.23
CA GLY A 99 -16.04 -1.96 0.10
C GLY A 99 -15.48 -0.60 0.49
N PRO A 100 -14.32 -0.55 1.15
CA PRO A 100 -13.82 0.72 1.69
C PRO A 100 -13.51 1.72 0.59
N THR A 101 -13.81 2.99 0.86
CA THR A 101 -13.53 4.11 -0.03
C THR A 101 -12.46 4.98 0.59
N TYR A 102 -11.40 5.24 -0.16
CA TYR A 102 -10.28 6.05 0.32
C TYR A 102 -10.17 7.34 -0.48
N GLN A 103 -9.70 8.40 0.18
CA GLN A 103 -9.39 9.67 -0.43
C GLN A 103 -7.90 9.82 -0.67
N GLN A 104 -7.07 9.11 0.09
CA GLN A 104 -5.62 9.20 -0.02
C GLN A 104 -4.98 7.90 0.44
N ALA A 105 -3.86 7.56 -0.18
CA ALA A 105 -2.94 6.53 0.27
C ALA A 105 -1.54 7.09 0.22
N ILE A 106 -0.78 6.94 1.30
CA ILE A 106 0.61 7.37 1.34
C ILE A 106 1.50 6.26 1.88
N VAL A 107 2.73 6.23 1.40
CA VAL A 107 3.80 5.41 1.96
C VAL A 107 4.83 6.34 2.56
N THR A 108 5.11 6.17 3.84
CA THR A 108 6.11 6.95 4.56
C THR A 108 7.30 6.07 4.92
N LEU A 109 8.48 6.69 5.00
CA LEU A 109 9.66 6.05 5.58
C LEU A 109 9.87 6.66 6.96
N GLN A 110 9.85 5.83 8.00
CA GLN A 110 9.87 6.33 9.38
C GLN A 110 10.42 5.30 10.34
N PRO A 111 10.79 5.71 11.56
CA PRO A 111 11.21 4.77 12.60
C PRO A 111 10.12 3.77 12.94
N LEU A 112 10.52 2.57 13.36
CA LEU A 112 9.61 1.54 13.84
C LEU A 112 8.77 2.05 15.01
N GLY A 113 7.49 1.66 15.03
CA GLY A 113 6.60 1.98 16.14
C GLY A 113 5.94 3.34 16.07
N GLY A 114 6.16 4.10 15.00
CA GLY A 114 5.48 5.39 14.83
C GLY A 114 3.97 5.24 14.71
N ALA A 115 3.22 5.97 15.53
CA ALA A 115 1.76 5.90 15.56
C ALA A 115 1.09 6.87 14.57
N THR A 116 1.85 7.81 14.03
CA THR A 116 1.37 8.79 13.06
C THR A 116 2.30 8.84 11.85
N PRO A 117 1.79 9.24 10.66
CA PRO A 117 2.64 9.34 9.49
C PRO A 117 3.76 10.35 9.69
N SER A 118 4.98 9.98 9.26
CA SER A 118 6.08 10.94 9.22
C SER A 118 5.89 11.92 8.06
N THR A 119 6.68 12.98 8.05
CA THR A 119 6.69 13.94 6.95
C THR A 119 7.44 13.40 5.72
N ASN A 120 8.16 12.30 5.86
CA ASN A 120 8.91 11.69 4.76
C ASN A 120 8.01 10.76 3.95
N VAL A 121 7.14 11.35 3.15
CA VAL A 121 6.23 10.63 2.24
C VAL A 121 6.99 10.31 0.97
N VAL A 122 7.12 9.03 0.64
CA VAL A 122 7.87 8.58 -0.54
C VAL A 122 6.96 8.23 -1.72
N LEU A 123 5.73 7.81 -1.45
CA LEU A 123 4.73 7.51 -2.47
C LEU A 123 3.39 8.08 -2.06
N ILE A 124 2.60 8.50 -3.04
CA ILE A 124 1.27 9.05 -2.78
C ILE A 124 0.29 8.70 -3.90
N TRP A 125 -0.93 8.42 -3.51
CA TRP A 125 -2.11 8.47 -4.35
C TRP A 125 -3.12 9.39 -3.67
N GLN A 126 -3.69 10.31 -4.43
CA GLN A 126 -4.74 11.17 -3.93
C GLN A 126 -5.92 11.11 -4.88
N GLY A 127 -7.08 10.81 -4.34
CA GLY A 127 -8.30 10.73 -5.11
C GLY A 127 -8.76 12.09 -5.58
N SER A 128 -9.27 12.15 -6.79
CA SER A 128 -10.02 13.31 -7.26
C SER A 128 -11.43 13.24 -6.69
N ARG A 129 -12.03 14.38 -6.51
CA ARG A 129 -13.41 14.47 -6.03
C ARG A 129 -14.39 14.08 -7.12
#